data_55f6e41f58f1575d6849c96228bf13e7
#
_entry.id   55f6e41f58f1575d6849c96228bf13e7
#
_cell.length_a   1.000
_cell.length_b   1.000
_cell.length_c   1.000
_cell.angle_alpha   90.00
_cell.angle_beta   90.00
_cell.angle_gamma   90.00
#
_symmetry.space_group_name_H-M   'P 1'
#
loop_
_entity.id
_entity.type
_entity.pdbx_description
1 polymer ?
#
loop_
_entity_poly.entity_id
_entity_poly.type
_entity_poly.pdbx_seq_one_letter_code
_entity_poly.pdbx_strand_id
1 'polypeptide(L)'
;MLAEDDSTGGRIVQFPLNCRDAESIEALLNQCGEVPLPPYIDRHDPADAERYQTRYADRPGAVAAPTAGLHFSDELLAGLQRKGVGLARITLHVGLGTFRPVETEDLTQLELHSEWIEVNASVVEAIQQCRGRVIAVGTTSVRALEGAAQLQGGVLKPFTGPVNLVIQPGYRFAVVQGLLTNFHLPKSSLLLLVSALIGREKLLALYAEAIDREYRFFSYGDAMWIPPDAVLPGVTPN
;
A
#
# COMPACT_ATOMS: atom_id res chain seq x y z
N MET A 1 -24.28 -13.73 13.34
CA MET A 1 -23.64 -14.23 12.11
C MET A 1 -24.71 -14.96 11.31
N LEU A 2 -24.88 -14.65 10.03
CA LEU A 2 -25.91 -15.24 9.16
C LEU A 2 -25.33 -16.37 8.29
N ALA A 3 -24.14 -16.18 7.74
CA ALA A 3 -23.48 -17.14 6.88
C ALA A 3 -21.97 -16.95 6.87
N GLU A 4 -21.27 -17.95 6.38
CA GLU A 4 -19.87 -17.92 6.03
C GLU A 4 -19.76 -17.78 4.50
N ASP A 5 -18.82 -16.97 4.02
CA ASP A 5 -18.48 -16.89 2.61
C ASP A 5 -17.29 -17.82 2.34
N ASP A 6 -17.57 -18.97 1.77
CA ASP A 6 -16.58 -20.02 1.52
C ASP A 6 -15.48 -19.57 0.54
N SER A 7 -15.76 -18.56 -0.30
CA SER A 7 -14.81 -18.07 -1.30
C SER A 7 -13.74 -17.14 -0.71
N THR A 8 -14.08 -16.40 0.32
CA THR A 8 -13.18 -15.40 0.95
C THR A 8 -12.79 -15.75 2.39
N GLY A 9 -13.50 -16.72 3.01
CA GLY A 9 -13.42 -16.99 4.44
C GLY A 9 -14.09 -15.90 5.29
N GLY A 10 -14.82 -14.99 4.64
CA GLY A 10 -15.56 -13.91 5.27
C GLY A 10 -16.77 -14.40 6.07
N ARG A 11 -17.37 -13.49 6.82
CA ARG A 11 -18.59 -13.76 7.60
C ARG A 11 -19.64 -12.72 7.26
N ILE A 12 -20.85 -13.17 6.95
CA ILE A 12 -22.00 -12.31 6.79
C ILE A 12 -22.61 -12.11 8.18
N VAL A 13 -22.62 -10.88 8.63
CA VAL A 13 -23.20 -10.49 9.93
C VAL A 13 -24.39 -9.59 9.73
N GLN A 14 -25.37 -9.74 10.60
CA GLN A 14 -26.48 -8.81 10.69
C GLN A 14 -26.25 -7.87 11.88
N PHE A 15 -26.26 -6.59 11.59
CA PHE A 15 -26.24 -5.56 12.63
C PHE A 15 -27.58 -5.44 13.35
N PRO A 16 -27.60 -4.91 14.57
CA PRO A 16 -28.85 -4.60 15.28
C PRO A 16 -29.78 -3.72 14.46
N LEU A 17 -31.10 -3.85 14.68
CA LEU A 17 -32.13 -3.16 13.89
C LEU A 17 -32.07 -1.62 13.95
N ASN A 18 -31.39 -1.07 14.94
CA ASN A 18 -31.14 0.36 15.06
C ASN A 18 -29.94 0.85 14.24
N CYS A 19 -29.09 -0.07 13.74
CA CYS A 19 -27.99 0.26 12.81
C CYS A 19 -28.52 0.16 11.37
N ARG A 20 -29.06 1.26 10.84
CA ARG A 20 -29.73 1.28 9.52
C ARG A 20 -28.93 2.00 8.42
N ASP A 21 -27.88 2.68 8.78
CA ASP A 21 -27.01 3.45 7.90
C ASP A 21 -25.53 3.28 8.26
N ALA A 22 -24.67 3.77 7.41
CA ALA A 22 -23.22 3.65 7.59
C ALA A 22 -22.74 4.31 8.89
N GLU A 23 -23.33 5.45 9.27
CA GLU A 23 -22.95 6.22 10.46
C GLU A 23 -23.24 5.44 11.76
N SER A 24 -24.43 4.85 11.87
CA SER A 24 -24.81 4.03 13.04
C SER A 24 -24.01 2.73 13.14
N ILE A 25 -23.63 2.14 11.99
CA ILE A 25 -22.76 0.96 11.94
C ILE A 25 -21.34 1.35 12.39
N GLU A 26 -20.81 2.45 11.87
CA GLU A 26 -19.48 2.95 12.24
C GLU A 26 -19.42 3.31 13.74
N ALA A 27 -20.44 3.96 14.29
CA ALA A 27 -20.53 4.26 15.71
C ALA A 27 -20.50 2.98 16.57
N LEU A 28 -21.21 1.92 16.15
CA LEU A 28 -21.18 0.64 16.83
C LEU A 28 -19.79 -0.04 16.74
N LEU A 29 -19.19 -0.03 15.57
CA LEU A 29 -17.85 -0.60 15.35
C LEU A 29 -16.79 0.13 16.18
N ASN A 30 -16.86 1.45 16.27
CA ASN A 30 -15.96 2.26 17.10
C ASN A 30 -16.16 2.00 18.61
N GLN A 31 -17.36 1.61 19.03
CA GLN A 31 -17.65 1.29 20.43
C GLN A 31 -17.18 -0.12 20.83
N CYS A 32 -17.27 -1.09 19.93
CA CYS A 32 -17.07 -2.51 20.24
C CYS A 32 -15.81 -3.09 19.56
N GLY A 33 -15.27 -2.41 18.56
CA GLY A 33 -14.17 -2.89 17.72
C GLY A 33 -12.80 -2.44 18.21
N GLU A 34 -11.82 -3.17 17.77
CA GLU A 34 -10.40 -2.81 17.91
C GLU A 34 -9.77 -2.68 16.52
N VAL A 35 -8.70 -1.89 16.42
CA VAL A 35 -7.94 -1.78 15.17
C VAL A 35 -7.31 -3.14 14.83
N PRO A 36 -7.58 -3.70 13.66
CA PRO A 36 -7.01 -4.98 13.26
C PRO A 36 -5.51 -4.81 12.95
N LEU A 37 -4.68 -5.11 13.93
CA LEU A 37 -3.22 -5.12 13.74
C LEU A 37 -2.77 -6.38 12.99
N PRO A 38 -1.70 -6.31 12.19
CA PRO A 38 -1.10 -7.50 11.59
C PRO A 38 -0.68 -8.53 12.64
N PRO A 39 -0.76 -9.84 12.32
CA PRO A 39 -0.51 -10.93 13.29
C PRO A 39 0.88 -10.94 13.95
N TYR A 40 1.85 -10.24 13.37
CA TYR A 40 3.20 -10.13 13.92
C TYR A 40 3.35 -9.01 14.96
N ILE A 41 2.28 -8.23 15.21
CA ILE A 41 2.23 -7.24 16.30
C ILE A 41 1.47 -7.90 17.45
N ASP A 42 2.24 -8.54 18.33
CA ASP A 42 1.72 -9.27 19.49
C ASP A 42 1.69 -8.36 20.73
N ARG A 43 0.86 -7.32 20.68
CA ARG A 43 0.61 -6.41 21.79
C ARG A 43 -0.71 -5.66 21.61
N HIS A 44 -1.34 -5.32 22.71
CA HIS A 44 -2.48 -4.42 22.76
C HIS A 44 -2.05 -3.09 23.38
N ASP A 45 -1.95 -2.06 22.58
CA ASP A 45 -1.70 -0.69 23.02
C ASP A 45 -2.84 0.20 22.50
N PRO A 46 -3.65 0.82 23.38
CA PRO A 46 -4.71 1.71 22.96
C PRO A 46 -4.26 2.84 22.04
N ALA A 47 -2.98 3.24 22.12
CA ALA A 47 -2.40 4.24 21.23
C ALA A 47 -2.29 3.75 19.77
N ASP A 48 -2.36 2.43 19.50
CA ASP A 48 -2.30 1.90 18.14
C ASP A 48 -3.55 2.28 17.32
N ALA A 49 -4.68 2.60 17.96
CA ALA A 49 -5.86 3.13 17.28
C ALA A 49 -5.54 4.40 16.48
N GLU A 50 -4.65 5.26 16.99
CA GLU A 50 -4.19 6.45 16.29
C GLU A 50 -2.88 6.20 15.54
N ARG A 51 -1.94 5.46 16.12
CA ARG A 51 -0.59 5.27 15.58
C ARG A 51 -0.55 4.34 14.37
N TYR A 52 -1.49 3.38 14.26
CA TYR A 52 -1.59 2.48 13.11
C TYR A 52 -2.44 3.08 11.98
N GLN A 53 -2.33 4.40 11.78
CA GLN A 53 -2.96 5.11 10.68
C GLN A 53 -2.09 6.28 10.23
N THR A 54 -2.18 6.61 8.94
CA THR A 54 -1.44 7.75 8.39
C THR A 54 -2.08 9.08 8.83
N ARG A 55 -1.26 10.13 8.96
CA ARG A 55 -1.73 11.49 9.31
C ARG A 55 -2.68 12.10 8.28
N TYR A 56 -2.77 11.50 7.11
CA TYR A 56 -3.60 11.98 5.99
C TYR A 56 -4.71 11.00 5.62
N ALA A 57 -5.03 10.04 6.48
CA ALA A 57 -6.20 9.19 6.31
C ALA A 57 -7.48 10.02 6.37
N ASP A 58 -8.42 9.77 5.46
CA ASP A 58 -9.62 10.58 5.27
C ASP A 58 -10.90 9.73 5.26
N ARG A 59 -10.89 8.61 4.56
CA ARG A 59 -12.07 7.77 4.37
C ARG A 59 -11.90 6.40 5.03
N PRO A 60 -12.80 6.02 5.97
CA PRO A 60 -12.80 4.69 6.55
C PRO A 60 -13.13 3.62 5.49
N GLY A 61 -12.68 2.37 5.68
CA GLY A 61 -12.98 1.25 4.79
C GLY A 61 -11.81 0.29 4.53
N ALA A 62 -10.60 0.65 4.92
CA ALA A 62 -9.44 -0.25 4.86
C ALA A 62 -9.30 -1.07 6.14
N VAL A 63 -8.88 -2.33 6.01
CA VAL A 63 -8.51 -3.18 7.15
C VAL A 63 -7.05 -2.92 7.56
N ALA A 64 -6.18 -2.64 6.58
CA ALA A 64 -4.77 -2.39 6.82
C ALA A 64 -4.39 -0.96 6.42
N ALA A 65 -3.60 -0.29 7.27
CA ALA A 65 -3.05 1.01 6.94
C ALA A 65 -1.91 0.90 5.91
N PRO A 66 -1.69 1.91 5.05
CA PRO A 66 -0.52 1.99 4.17
C PRO A 66 0.71 2.39 4.98
N THR A 67 1.33 1.42 5.66
CA THR A 67 2.28 1.63 6.76
C THR A 67 3.55 2.38 6.40
N ALA A 68 3.96 2.41 5.14
CA ALA A 68 5.04 3.31 4.70
C ALA A 68 4.69 4.80 4.91
N GLY A 69 3.41 5.14 4.92
CA GLY A 69 2.92 6.49 5.21
C GLY A 69 3.07 6.91 6.67
N LEU A 70 3.25 5.96 7.60
CA LEU A 70 3.46 6.24 9.03
C LEU A 70 4.77 6.99 9.29
N HIS A 71 5.73 6.92 8.37
CA HIS A 71 6.98 7.66 8.44
C HIS A 71 6.82 9.17 8.18
N PHE A 72 5.64 9.62 7.73
CA PHE A 72 5.38 11.01 7.40
C PHE A 72 4.69 11.73 8.56
N SER A 73 5.45 12.53 9.30
CA SER A 73 4.89 13.47 10.27
C SER A 73 4.36 14.74 9.56
N ASP A 74 3.53 15.50 10.27
CA ASP A 74 3.03 16.79 9.77
C ASP A 74 4.16 17.76 9.46
N GLU A 75 5.23 17.76 10.28
CA GLU A 75 6.42 18.59 10.06
C GLU A 75 7.18 18.18 8.78
N LEU A 76 7.31 16.86 8.52
CA LEU A 76 7.94 16.37 7.30
C LEU A 76 7.12 16.74 6.07
N LEU A 77 5.80 16.53 6.11
CA LEU A 77 4.90 16.92 5.01
C LEU A 77 4.99 18.42 4.71
N ALA A 78 4.92 19.26 5.76
CA ALA A 78 5.09 20.71 5.61
C ALA A 78 6.51 21.07 5.11
N GLY A 79 7.53 20.34 5.54
CA GLY A 79 8.92 20.52 5.08
C GLY A 79 9.09 20.24 3.59
N LEU A 80 8.48 19.16 3.10
CA LEU A 80 8.48 18.82 1.68
C LEU A 80 7.78 19.89 0.83
N GLN A 81 6.61 20.35 1.28
CA GLN A 81 5.87 21.43 0.59
C GLN A 81 6.69 22.73 0.52
N ARG A 82 7.37 23.14 1.61
CA ARG A 82 8.25 24.31 1.61
C ARG A 82 9.42 24.19 0.63
N LYS A 83 9.85 22.96 0.33
CA LYS A 83 10.88 22.68 -0.68
C LYS A 83 10.32 22.56 -2.10
N GLY A 84 9.03 22.81 -2.30
CA GLY A 84 8.38 22.73 -3.61
C GLY A 84 8.09 21.30 -4.08
N VAL A 85 8.13 20.31 -3.17
CA VAL A 85 7.73 18.94 -3.50
C VAL A 85 6.21 18.88 -3.56
N GLY A 86 5.67 18.47 -4.70
CA GLY A 86 4.23 18.22 -4.86
C GLY A 86 3.78 17.00 -4.07
N LEU A 87 2.64 17.11 -3.40
CA LEU A 87 2.03 15.99 -2.67
C LEU A 87 0.65 15.71 -3.29
N ALA A 88 0.45 14.47 -3.74
CA ALA A 88 -0.82 13.98 -4.23
C ALA A 88 -1.28 12.79 -3.39
N ARG A 89 -2.59 12.69 -3.15
CA ARG A 89 -3.18 11.64 -2.31
C ARG A 89 -4.16 10.82 -3.11
N ILE A 90 -4.07 9.50 -2.95
CA ILE A 90 -4.99 8.52 -3.52
C ILE A 90 -5.70 7.78 -2.38
N THR A 91 -6.90 7.28 -2.63
CA THR A 91 -7.62 6.46 -1.66
C THR A 91 -7.45 4.98 -2.01
N LEU A 92 -7.13 4.19 -0.99
CA LEU A 92 -7.04 2.74 -1.09
C LEU A 92 -7.80 2.10 0.06
N HIS A 93 -8.62 1.09 -0.26
CA HIS A 93 -9.21 0.20 0.72
C HIS A 93 -8.48 -1.13 0.69
N VAL A 94 -7.45 -1.22 1.53
CA VAL A 94 -6.56 -2.39 1.61
C VAL A 94 -7.22 -3.47 2.45
N GLY A 95 -7.39 -4.66 1.87
CA GLY A 95 -7.99 -5.82 2.54
C GLY A 95 -6.96 -6.70 3.27
N LEU A 96 -7.45 -7.70 4.01
CA LEU A 96 -6.63 -8.68 4.74
C LEU A 96 -5.66 -9.48 3.84
N GLY A 97 -5.98 -9.61 2.55
CA GLY A 97 -5.18 -10.38 1.58
C GLY A 97 -3.75 -9.87 1.39
N THR A 98 -3.47 -8.61 1.75
CA THR A 98 -2.13 -8.01 1.63
C THR A 98 -1.09 -8.70 2.54
N PHE A 99 -1.53 -9.34 3.61
CA PHE A 99 -0.65 -10.04 4.56
C PHE A 99 -0.51 -11.53 4.27
N ARG A 100 -1.18 -12.06 3.22
CA ARG A 100 -1.06 -13.50 2.89
C ARG A 100 0.29 -13.78 2.23
N PRO A 101 1.00 -14.83 2.67
CA PRO A 101 2.19 -15.30 1.99
C PRO A 101 1.88 -15.75 0.56
N VAL A 102 2.87 -15.67 -0.32
CA VAL A 102 2.83 -16.30 -1.63
C VAL A 102 3.05 -17.80 -1.43
N GLU A 103 2.03 -18.60 -1.72
CA GLU A 103 2.04 -20.06 -1.53
C GLU A 103 2.42 -20.81 -2.81
N THR A 104 2.32 -20.15 -3.96
CA THR A 104 2.70 -20.76 -5.24
C THR A 104 4.19 -20.66 -5.52
N GLU A 105 4.78 -21.72 -6.06
CA GLU A 105 6.14 -21.72 -6.61
C GLU A 105 6.18 -21.16 -8.04
N ASP A 106 5.08 -21.27 -8.78
CA ASP A 106 4.93 -20.70 -10.11
C ASP A 106 4.32 -19.30 -10.03
N LEU A 107 5.18 -18.29 -10.14
CA LEU A 107 4.78 -16.89 -10.08
C LEU A 107 3.88 -16.44 -11.23
N THR A 108 3.78 -17.23 -12.31
CA THR A 108 2.86 -16.93 -13.43
C THR A 108 1.41 -17.17 -13.03
N GLN A 109 1.18 -17.98 -12.01
CA GLN A 109 -0.14 -18.31 -11.46
C GLN A 109 -0.47 -17.51 -10.20
N LEU A 110 0.40 -16.55 -9.84
CA LEU A 110 0.16 -15.73 -8.66
C LEU A 110 -1.01 -14.78 -8.90
N GLU A 111 -2.06 -14.99 -8.13
CA GLU A 111 -3.21 -14.09 -8.06
C GLU A 111 -3.22 -13.36 -6.72
N LEU A 112 -3.50 -12.08 -6.76
CA LEU A 112 -3.66 -11.25 -5.57
C LEU A 112 -5.12 -10.86 -5.41
N HIS A 113 -5.53 -10.60 -4.19
CA HIS A 113 -6.85 -10.02 -3.95
C HIS A 113 -6.95 -8.64 -4.56
N SER A 114 -8.14 -8.33 -5.10
CA SER A 114 -8.45 -6.99 -5.58
C SER A 114 -8.52 -6.02 -4.41
N GLU A 115 -7.92 -4.85 -4.61
CA GLU A 115 -8.02 -3.72 -3.69
C GLU A 115 -8.79 -2.60 -4.38
N TRP A 116 -9.74 -1.99 -3.66
CA TRP A 116 -10.49 -0.87 -4.19
C TRP A 116 -9.63 0.39 -4.10
N ILE A 117 -9.54 1.11 -5.20
CA ILE A 117 -8.76 2.35 -5.29
C ILE A 117 -9.57 3.50 -5.89
N GLU A 118 -9.17 4.73 -5.54
CA GLU A 118 -9.61 5.95 -6.22
C GLU A 118 -8.40 6.82 -6.53
N VAL A 119 -8.18 7.06 -7.82
CA VAL A 119 -7.22 8.01 -8.38
C VAL A 119 -8.02 9.09 -9.08
N ASN A 120 -8.19 10.24 -8.45
CA ASN A 120 -9.01 11.31 -8.99
C ASN A 120 -8.27 12.17 -10.03
N ALA A 121 -9.00 13.05 -10.72
CA ALA A 121 -8.46 13.89 -11.80
C ALA A 121 -7.31 14.80 -11.32
N SER A 122 -7.40 15.35 -10.11
CA SER A 122 -6.37 16.25 -9.57
C SER A 122 -5.03 15.54 -9.34
N VAL A 123 -5.05 14.24 -8.97
CA VAL A 123 -3.84 13.42 -8.86
C VAL A 123 -3.22 13.19 -10.23
N VAL A 124 -4.04 12.84 -11.22
CA VAL A 124 -3.58 12.63 -12.61
C VAL A 124 -2.95 13.90 -13.17
N GLU A 125 -3.60 15.05 -12.99
CA GLU A 125 -3.07 16.35 -13.40
C GLU A 125 -1.75 16.68 -12.70
N ALA A 126 -1.65 16.45 -11.38
CA ALA A 126 -0.43 16.68 -10.63
C ALA A 126 0.73 15.80 -11.14
N ILE A 127 0.47 14.55 -11.49
CA ILE A 127 1.46 13.64 -12.07
C ILE A 127 1.87 14.09 -13.48
N GLN A 128 0.91 14.47 -14.32
CA GLN A 128 1.18 14.94 -15.70
C GLN A 128 1.95 16.27 -15.73
N GLN A 129 1.74 17.14 -14.76
CA GLN A 129 2.43 18.42 -14.63
C GLN A 129 3.76 18.30 -13.88
N CYS A 130 4.07 17.14 -13.33
CA CYS A 130 5.28 16.89 -12.57
C CYS A 130 6.52 17.05 -13.47
N ARG A 131 7.39 18.02 -13.13
CA ARG A 131 8.67 18.23 -13.82
C ARG A 131 9.83 17.43 -13.22
N GLY A 132 9.60 16.89 -12.03
CA GLY A 132 10.55 16.06 -11.30
C GLY A 132 10.31 14.58 -11.53
N ARG A 133 10.25 13.84 -10.43
CA ARG A 133 10.03 12.39 -10.42
C ARG A 133 8.80 12.04 -9.60
N VAL A 134 8.07 11.01 -10.05
CA VAL A 134 6.92 10.46 -9.34
C VAL A 134 7.39 9.39 -8.36
N ILE A 135 7.29 9.71 -7.08
CA ILE A 135 7.71 8.83 -6.00
C ILE A 135 6.47 8.31 -5.28
N ALA A 136 6.31 7.02 -5.24
CA ALA A 136 5.25 6.39 -4.47
C ALA A 136 5.66 6.23 -2.99
N VAL A 137 4.71 6.44 -2.09
CA VAL A 137 4.84 6.11 -0.68
C VAL A 137 3.97 4.88 -0.40
N GLY A 138 4.63 3.75 -0.19
CA GLY A 138 4.01 2.43 -0.02
C GLY A 138 3.83 1.65 -1.33
N THR A 139 4.02 0.34 -1.23
CA THR A 139 3.78 -0.61 -2.34
C THR A 139 2.32 -0.62 -2.78
N THR A 140 1.38 -0.34 -1.88
CA THR A 140 -0.04 -0.17 -2.18
C THR A 140 -0.28 1.00 -3.14
N SER A 141 0.40 2.14 -2.93
CA SER A 141 0.34 3.28 -3.86
C SER A 141 0.92 2.96 -5.24
N VAL A 142 2.00 2.17 -5.29
CA VAL A 142 2.54 1.67 -6.56
C VAL A 142 1.49 0.85 -7.29
N ARG A 143 0.91 -0.16 -6.61
CA ARG A 143 -0.10 -1.05 -7.22
C ARG A 143 -1.34 -0.27 -7.69
N ALA A 144 -1.76 0.74 -6.95
CA ALA A 144 -2.89 1.57 -7.33
C ALA A 144 -2.62 2.37 -8.61
N LEU A 145 -1.50 3.09 -8.68
CA LEU A 145 -1.16 3.91 -9.84
C LEU A 145 -0.88 3.06 -11.08
N GLU A 146 -0.06 2.03 -10.94
CA GLU A 146 0.29 1.13 -12.03
C GLU A 146 -0.90 0.30 -12.51
N GLY A 147 -1.75 -0.18 -11.58
CA GLY A 147 -2.95 -0.92 -11.92
C GLY A 147 -3.99 -0.05 -12.65
N ALA A 148 -4.20 1.19 -12.20
CA ALA A 148 -5.05 2.14 -12.90
C ALA A 148 -4.51 2.44 -14.31
N ALA A 149 -3.21 2.62 -14.47
CA ALA A 149 -2.59 2.85 -15.77
C ALA A 149 -2.72 1.61 -16.68
N GLN A 150 -2.47 0.40 -16.16
CA GLN A 150 -2.56 -0.84 -16.91
C GLN A 150 -3.98 -1.08 -17.46
N LEU A 151 -5.01 -0.90 -16.62
CA LEU A 151 -6.41 -1.04 -17.02
C LEU A 151 -6.83 -0.04 -18.10
N GLN A 152 -6.04 1.00 -18.31
CA GLN A 152 -6.29 2.08 -19.27
C GLN A 152 -5.26 2.12 -20.41
N GLY A 153 -4.63 0.97 -20.71
CA GLY A 153 -3.71 0.84 -21.85
C GLY A 153 -2.33 1.49 -21.61
N GLY A 154 -1.87 1.56 -20.37
CA GLY A 154 -0.56 2.10 -20.00
C GLY A 154 -0.54 3.61 -19.76
N VAL A 155 -1.70 4.28 -19.80
CA VAL A 155 -1.81 5.74 -19.56
C VAL A 155 -2.65 5.98 -18.32
N LEU A 156 -2.10 6.68 -17.34
CA LEU A 156 -2.84 7.02 -16.13
C LEU A 156 -3.93 8.06 -16.43
N LYS A 157 -5.17 7.69 -16.13
CA LYS A 157 -6.35 8.57 -16.15
C LYS A 157 -7.10 8.42 -14.81
N PRO A 158 -8.06 9.30 -14.49
CA PRO A 158 -8.90 9.12 -13.32
C PRO A 158 -9.54 7.73 -13.33
N PHE A 159 -9.49 7.06 -12.16
CA PHE A 159 -9.99 5.70 -12.03
C PHE A 159 -10.54 5.47 -10.61
N THR A 160 -11.67 4.78 -10.56
CA THR A 160 -12.29 4.33 -9.30
C THR A 160 -12.76 2.89 -9.50
N GLY A 161 -12.33 1.99 -8.66
CA GLY A 161 -12.73 0.59 -8.74
C GLY A 161 -11.67 -0.39 -8.24
N PRO A 162 -11.91 -1.70 -8.40
CA PRO A 162 -10.98 -2.74 -7.98
C PRO A 162 -9.76 -2.82 -8.90
N VAL A 163 -8.60 -3.03 -8.31
CA VAL A 163 -7.35 -3.32 -9.01
C VAL A 163 -6.76 -4.62 -8.47
N ASN A 164 -6.43 -5.51 -9.39
CA ASN A 164 -5.70 -6.75 -9.10
C ASN A 164 -4.45 -6.79 -9.98
N LEU A 165 -3.34 -6.27 -9.47
CA LEU A 165 -2.08 -6.20 -10.19
C LEU A 165 -0.98 -6.94 -9.45
N VAL A 166 -0.36 -7.91 -10.11
CA VAL A 166 0.89 -8.54 -9.68
C VAL A 166 2.05 -7.82 -10.37
N ILE A 167 2.95 -7.26 -9.57
CA ILE A 167 4.20 -6.66 -10.05
C ILE A 167 5.35 -7.59 -9.65
N GLN A 168 6.12 -8.04 -10.64
CA GLN A 168 7.24 -8.96 -10.46
C GLN A 168 8.39 -8.59 -11.40
N PRO A 169 9.60 -9.14 -11.22
CA PRO A 169 10.72 -8.86 -12.11
C PRO A 169 10.36 -8.98 -13.59
N GLY A 170 10.72 -7.96 -14.36
CA GLY A 170 10.34 -7.81 -15.77
C GLY A 170 9.14 -6.89 -16.01
N TYR A 171 8.43 -6.47 -14.96
CA TYR A 171 7.38 -5.45 -15.06
C TYR A 171 7.96 -4.10 -15.51
N ARG A 172 7.25 -3.40 -16.39
CA ARG A 172 7.58 -2.05 -16.83
C ARG A 172 6.59 -1.07 -16.21
N PHE A 173 7.09 -0.20 -15.36
CA PHE A 173 6.29 0.82 -14.69
C PHE A 173 5.87 1.90 -15.68
N ALA A 174 4.62 2.33 -15.61
CA ALA A 174 4.07 3.38 -16.46
C ALA A 174 4.07 4.76 -15.77
N VAL A 175 4.12 4.79 -14.44
CA VAL A 175 3.91 6.01 -13.64
C VAL A 175 5.02 6.22 -12.61
N VAL A 176 5.31 5.18 -11.82
CA VAL A 176 6.18 5.30 -10.64
C VAL A 176 7.65 5.22 -11.01
N GLN A 177 8.46 6.15 -10.49
CA GLN A 177 9.89 6.26 -10.77
C GLN A 177 10.78 6.06 -9.54
N GLY A 178 10.20 6.01 -8.36
CA GLY A 178 10.89 5.74 -7.10
C GLY A 178 9.91 5.35 -6.01
N LEU A 179 10.40 4.83 -4.91
CA LEU A 179 9.57 4.24 -3.86
C LEU A 179 10.14 4.49 -2.48
N LEU A 180 9.30 4.89 -1.54
CA LEU A 180 9.55 4.76 -0.11
C LEU A 180 8.65 3.64 0.42
N THR A 181 9.23 2.64 1.09
CA THR A 181 8.49 1.48 1.58
C THR A 181 9.09 0.93 2.87
N ASN A 182 8.34 0.09 3.60
CA ASN A 182 8.87 -0.68 4.72
C ASN A 182 9.72 -1.86 4.25
N PHE A 183 10.41 -2.51 5.18
CA PHE A 183 10.97 -3.84 4.95
C PHE A 183 9.85 -4.88 5.07
N HIS A 184 9.71 -5.75 4.07
CA HIS A 184 8.59 -6.68 3.92
C HIS A 184 8.93 -8.09 4.38
N LEU A 185 7.87 -8.88 4.65
CA LEU A 185 7.97 -10.29 5.00
C LEU A 185 8.59 -11.13 3.88
N PRO A 186 9.36 -12.18 4.21
CA PRO A 186 9.76 -13.20 3.25
C PRO A 186 8.55 -13.81 2.54
N LYS A 187 8.77 -14.26 1.31
CA LYS A 187 7.73 -14.89 0.47
C LYS A 187 6.48 -14.01 0.27
N SER A 188 6.64 -12.69 0.20
CA SER A 188 5.53 -11.78 -0.05
C SER A 188 5.58 -11.23 -1.49
N SER A 189 4.40 -10.94 -2.04
CA SER A 189 4.27 -10.24 -3.32
C SER A 189 4.92 -8.85 -3.31
N LEU A 190 5.09 -8.27 -2.13
CA LEU A 190 5.73 -6.98 -1.94
C LEU A 190 7.24 -7.03 -2.22
N LEU A 191 7.92 -8.14 -1.88
CA LEU A 191 9.31 -8.37 -2.28
C LEU A 191 9.46 -8.53 -3.79
N LEU A 192 8.50 -9.15 -4.47
CA LEU A 192 8.49 -9.26 -5.92
C LEU A 192 8.41 -7.87 -6.57
N LEU A 193 7.52 -7.01 -6.06
CA LEU A 193 7.37 -5.63 -6.52
C LEU A 193 8.67 -4.83 -6.35
N VAL A 194 9.30 -4.88 -5.17
CA VAL A 194 10.57 -4.18 -4.96
C VAL A 194 11.68 -4.77 -5.82
N SER A 195 11.70 -6.10 -6.01
CA SER A 195 12.63 -6.76 -6.94
C SER A 195 12.46 -6.30 -8.38
N ALA A 196 11.23 -5.96 -8.80
CA ALA A 196 10.99 -5.42 -10.14
C ALA A 196 11.62 -4.04 -10.33
N LEU A 197 11.73 -3.23 -9.26
CA LEU A 197 12.36 -1.91 -9.31
C LEU A 197 13.89 -1.97 -9.30
N ILE A 198 14.49 -2.72 -8.37
CA ILE A 198 15.94 -2.64 -8.09
C ILE A 198 16.72 -3.93 -8.38
N GLY A 199 16.04 -4.98 -8.82
CA GLY A 199 16.62 -6.30 -9.03
C GLY A 199 16.67 -7.16 -7.75
N ARG A 200 16.52 -8.47 -7.94
CA ARG A 200 16.47 -9.43 -6.84
C ARG A 200 17.77 -9.48 -6.03
N GLU A 201 18.91 -9.52 -6.70
CA GLU A 201 20.22 -9.65 -6.04
C GLU A 201 20.51 -8.43 -5.15
N LYS A 202 20.30 -7.23 -5.68
CA LYS A 202 20.48 -5.98 -4.94
C LYS A 202 19.53 -5.91 -3.74
N LEU A 203 18.26 -6.29 -3.94
CA LEU A 203 17.29 -6.33 -2.84
C LEU A 203 17.75 -7.27 -1.72
N LEU A 204 18.16 -8.50 -2.04
CA LEU A 204 18.61 -9.47 -1.03
C LEU A 204 19.88 -9.00 -0.30
N ALA A 205 20.81 -8.36 -1.01
CA ALA A 205 21.99 -7.78 -0.37
C ALA A 205 21.64 -6.65 0.61
N LEU A 206 20.70 -5.77 0.23
CA LEU A 206 20.21 -4.72 1.13
C LEU A 206 19.48 -5.29 2.36
N TYR A 207 18.74 -6.38 2.19
CA TYR A 207 18.08 -7.05 3.32
C TYR A 207 19.10 -7.72 4.25
N ALA A 208 20.15 -8.34 3.72
CA ALA A 208 21.24 -8.88 4.54
C ALA A 208 21.94 -7.78 5.35
N GLU A 209 22.25 -6.64 4.72
CA GLU A 209 22.82 -5.48 5.39
C GLU A 209 21.87 -4.90 6.46
N ALA A 210 20.58 -4.82 6.19
CA ALA A 210 19.59 -4.32 7.14
C ALA A 210 19.50 -5.25 8.37
N ILE A 211 19.57 -6.56 8.17
CA ILE A 211 19.60 -7.54 9.29
C ILE A 211 20.89 -7.39 10.10
N ASP A 212 22.06 -7.30 9.45
CA ASP A 212 23.35 -7.14 10.11
C ASP A 212 23.43 -5.84 10.93
N ARG A 213 22.76 -4.79 10.48
CA ARG A 213 22.65 -3.49 11.14
C ARG A 213 21.47 -3.35 12.10
N GLU A 214 20.75 -4.44 12.39
CA GLU A 214 19.63 -4.47 13.33
C GLU A 214 18.48 -3.50 12.97
N TYR A 215 18.21 -3.28 11.68
CA TYR A 215 17.04 -2.53 11.23
C TYR A 215 15.76 -3.25 11.65
N ARG A 216 14.76 -2.47 12.01
CA ARG A 216 13.42 -2.99 12.35
C ARG A 216 12.60 -3.21 11.09
N PHE A 217 11.89 -4.32 11.07
CA PHE A 217 11.10 -4.74 9.90
C PHE A 217 9.61 -4.51 10.11
N PHE A 218 8.86 -4.59 9.03
CA PHE A 218 7.40 -4.56 8.93
C PHE A 218 6.79 -3.18 9.24
N SER A 219 5.52 -3.17 9.72
CA SER A 219 4.66 -1.98 9.80
C SER A 219 5.24 -0.83 10.63
N TYR A 220 5.79 -1.14 11.81
CA TYR A 220 6.40 -0.17 12.71
C TYR A 220 7.93 -0.17 12.65
N GLY A 221 8.47 -0.83 11.65
CA GLY A 221 9.91 -0.88 11.41
C GLY A 221 10.46 0.35 10.70
N ASP A 222 11.66 0.18 10.20
CA ASP A 222 12.35 1.22 9.45
C ASP A 222 11.89 1.25 7.98
N ALA A 223 12.24 2.29 7.23
CA ALA A 223 11.87 2.44 5.84
C ALA A 223 13.06 2.27 4.90
N MET A 224 12.77 1.77 3.71
CA MET A 224 13.69 1.74 2.58
C MET A 224 13.34 2.85 1.60
N TRP A 225 14.30 3.72 1.31
CA TRP A 225 14.19 4.71 0.26
C TRP A 225 14.86 4.21 -1.02
N ILE A 226 14.08 4.13 -2.10
CA ILE A 226 14.53 3.74 -3.44
C ILE A 226 14.41 4.97 -4.34
N PRO A 227 15.49 5.77 -4.47
CA PRO A 227 15.51 6.92 -5.36
C PRO A 227 15.49 6.48 -6.84
N PRO A 228 15.10 7.36 -7.76
CA PRO A 228 15.02 7.04 -9.19
C PRO A 228 16.33 6.53 -9.81
N ASP A 229 17.47 6.99 -9.34
CA ASP A 229 18.80 6.57 -9.77
C ASP A 229 19.22 5.17 -9.26
N ALA A 230 18.52 4.66 -8.24
CA ALA A 230 18.70 3.29 -7.74
C ALA A 230 17.86 2.26 -8.49
N VAL A 231 16.89 2.70 -9.28
CA VAL A 231 15.99 1.84 -10.06
C VAL A 231 16.72 1.27 -11.28
N LEU A 232 16.36 0.05 -11.66
CA LEU A 232 16.96 -0.62 -12.85
C LEU A 232 16.69 0.21 -14.12
N PRO A 233 17.69 0.32 -15.02
CA PRO A 233 17.51 1.05 -16.28
C PRO A 233 16.37 0.48 -17.13
N GLY A 234 15.51 1.37 -17.64
CA GLY A 234 14.45 1.04 -18.59
C GLY A 234 13.22 0.33 -18.00
N VAL A 235 13.11 0.20 -16.68
CA VAL A 235 11.90 -0.35 -16.03
C VAL A 235 10.87 0.73 -15.68
N THR A 236 11.29 1.98 -15.54
CA THR A 236 10.41 3.13 -15.25
C THR A 236 10.38 4.11 -16.42
N PRO A 237 9.35 4.97 -16.51
CA PRO A 237 9.34 6.05 -17.50
C PRO A 237 10.52 7.02 -17.27
N ASN A 238 10.96 7.65 -18.36
CA ASN A 238 12.07 8.65 -18.33
C ASN A 238 11.66 9.95 -17.64
#